data_14b934982d803b30426ce24a2801ddb8
#
_entry.id   14b934982d803b30426ce24a2801ddb8
#
_cell.length_a   1.000
_cell.length_b   1.000
_cell.length_c   1.000
_cell.angle_alpha   90.00
_cell.angle_beta   90.00
_cell.angle_gamma   90.00
#
_symmetry.space_group_name_H-M   'P 1'
#
loop_
_entity.id
_entity.type
_entity.pdbx_description
1 polymer ?
#
loop_
_entity_poly.entity_id
_entity_poly.type
_entity_poly.pdbx_seq_one_letter_code
_entity_poly.pdbx_strand_id
1 'polypeptide(L)'
;MKKNFWEGYVAPGRVFGNLYFVGTRPASTHVLATEEGLIVIDPGYPEALDTVLENMRAVGLDPMQTRIILCSHGHYDHAGAVLPLKELTGAKTYVGKGDFDMVAKGIRTWAEELGTEYHEAFTPDVLLEDGDHVTLGGADILCLSTPGHTAGTLSFFFDVSDGEKTYRAGMHGGVGLNTLNKKYMKDNGIPEEMRERFLAGIERLKGERVEIFLGNHVPNNDTAGKLAKVAAGDKDAFIRPEEWIPFLESRASALRDLIAKEEREAETVRIIAEEKIVMIVRGVPAEQMIPLAEAMYRGGVRVMECTYDATGKTPDTEIAATIGRLAKHFEGRMLIGAGTVIRPDQVDLTASVGGRFIVSPDTSTAVIKRTKALGLASLPGALTPSEATTAHRAGADFVKLFPISNMGASYLKAIRAPLSHIKFLAVGGVRLENMADYLAVGAAGFGIGVTDADKKALAEGNYAAIEEKCRAYVSLAKGNA
;
A
#
# COMPACT_ATOMS: atom_id res chain seq x y z
N MET A 1 -21.74 -10.02 -6.08
CA MET A 1 -22.31 -8.81 -6.71
C MET A 1 -21.13 -8.08 -7.35
N LYS A 2 -21.13 -7.91 -8.68
CA LYS A 2 -20.16 -7.06 -9.36
C LYS A 2 -20.42 -5.64 -8.86
N LYS A 3 -19.42 -4.99 -8.25
CA LYS A 3 -19.51 -3.57 -7.92
C LYS A 3 -19.61 -2.82 -9.24
N ASN A 4 -20.66 -2.05 -9.43
CA ASN A 4 -20.71 -1.08 -10.52
C ASN A 4 -19.76 0.06 -10.15
N PHE A 5 -18.64 0.21 -10.89
CA PHE A 5 -17.59 1.20 -10.60
C PHE A 5 -18.05 2.64 -10.76
N TRP A 6 -19.07 2.85 -11.58
CA TRP A 6 -19.74 4.15 -11.79
C TRP A 6 -20.84 4.44 -10.77
N GLU A 7 -21.11 3.54 -9.81
CA GLU A 7 -21.98 3.87 -8.68
C GLU A 7 -21.37 4.99 -7.85
N GLY A 8 -21.90 6.16 -8.06
CA GLY A 8 -21.42 7.42 -7.53
C GLY A 8 -21.42 8.47 -8.61
N TYR A 9 -22.61 8.72 -9.17
CA TYR A 9 -22.84 9.79 -10.14
C TYR A 9 -22.25 11.11 -9.64
N VAL A 10 -21.49 11.76 -10.49
CA VAL A 10 -21.04 13.14 -10.33
C VAL A 10 -21.66 13.91 -11.49
N ALA A 11 -22.45 14.92 -11.17
CA ALA A 11 -23.05 15.76 -12.19
C ALA A 11 -21.95 16.40 -13.06
N PRO A 12 -22.03 16.28 -14.39
CA PRO A 12 -21.09 16.94 -15.27
C PRO A 12 -21.27 18.47 -15.17
N GLY A 13 -20.22 19.20 -15.47
CA GLY A 13 -20.30 20.64 -15.41
C GLY A 13 -19.08 21.34 -15.99
N ARG A 14 -19.21 22.66 -16.15
CA ARG A 14 -18.12 23.52 -16.54
C ARG A 14 -17.16 23.72 -15.38
N VAL A 15 -15.87 23.46 -15.61
CA VAL A 15 -14.82 23.75 -14.66
C VAL A 15 -14.51 25.24 -14.68
N PHE A 16 -14.15 25.75 -15.84
CA PHE A 16 -13.98 27.18 -16.13
C PHE A 16 -13.88 27.38 -17.64
N GLY A 17 -14.47 28.49 -18.14
CA GLY A 17 -14.38 28.88 -19.55
C GLY A 17 -14.76 27.74 -20.50
N ASN A 18 -13.79 27.28 -21.27
CA ASN A 18 -13.90 26.23 -22.26
C ASN A 18 -13.51 24.82 -21.75
N LEU A 19 -13.33 24.65 -20.43
CA LEU A 19 -12.97 23.37 -19.80
C LEU A 19 -14.16 22.79 -19.03
N TYR A 20 -14.40 21.50 -19.22
CA TYR A 20 -15.53 20.76 -18.64
C TYR A 20 -15.08 19.46 -17.97
N PHE A 21 -15.78 19.06 -16.92
CA PHE A 21 -15.74 17.73 -16.33
C PHE A 21 -16.95 16.93 -16.80
N VAL A 22 -16.72 15.72 -17.33
CA VAL A 22 -17.77 14.82 -17.84
C VAL A 22 -17.59 13.38 -17.36
N GLY A 23 -16.62 13.14 -16.49
CA GLY A 23 -16.23 11.81 -16.00
C GLY A 23 -17.18 11.20 -14.98
N THR A 24 -16.67 10.19 -14.31
CA THR A 24 -17.35 9.46 -13.25
C THR A 24 -16.59 9.64 -11.92
N ARG A 25 -17.16 9.19 -10.79
CA ARG A 25 -16.51 9.31 -9.49
C ARG A 25 -15.15 8.59 -9.40
N PRO A 26 -14.99 7.35 -9.95
CA PRO A 26 -13.72 6.64 -9.87
C PRO A 26 -12.61 7.25 -10.71
N ALA A 27 -12.93 7.81 -11.90
CA ALA A 27 -11.95 8.40 -12.80
C ALA A 27 -12.49 9.70 -13.40
N SER A 28 -11.65 10.73 -13.45
CA SER A 28 -12.01 12.01 -14.03
C SER A 28 -11.80 12.00 -15.53
N THR A 29 -12.82 12.47 -16.27
CA THR A 29 -12.70 12.79 -17.68
C THR A 29 -12.91 14.28 -17.86
N HIS A 30 -11.93 14.95 -18.47
CA HIS A 30 -12.03 16.37 -18.78
C HIS A 30 -12.14 16.59 -20.28
N VAL A 31 -12.87 17.63 -20.67
CA VAL A 31 -13.00 18.02 -22.10
C VAL A 31 -12.63 19.47 -22.24
N LEU A 32 -11.65 19.73 -23.10
CA LEU A 32 -11.28 21.08 -23.53
C LEU A 32 -11.93 21.35 -24.88
N ALA A 33 -12.84 22.32 -24.92
CA ALA A 33 -13.50 22.77 -26.14
C ALA A 33 -12.63 23.80 -26.85
N THR A 34 -12.42 23.62 -28.14
CA THR A 34 -11.61 24.50 -29.00
C THR A 34 -12.40 24.92 -30.25
N GLU A 35 -11.84 25.85 -31.01
CA GLU A 35 -12.46 26.30 -32.27
C GLU A 35 -12.55 25.20 -33.35
N GLU A 36 -11.66 24.16 -33.26
CA GLU A 36 -11.57 23.09 -34.25
C GLU A 36 -12.14 21.74 -33.75
N GLY A 37 -12.71 21.71 -32.55
CA GLY A 37 -13.31 20.50 -31.96
C GLY A 37 -12.89 20.30 -30.48
N LEU A 38 -13.00 19.06 -30.02
CA LEU A 38 -12.82 18.71 -28.63
C LEU A 38 -11.54 17.90 -28.40
N ILE A 39 -10.84 18.19 -27.30
CA ILE A 39 -9.80 17.34 -26.73
C ILE A 39 -10.40 16.66 -25.50
N VAL A 40 -10.49 15.33 -25.52
CA VAL A 40 -10.91 14.52 -24.37
C VAL A 40 -9.67 14.03 -23.64
N ILE A 41 -9.55 14.37 -22.36
CA ILE A 41 -8.46 13.94 -21.48
C ILE A 41 -9.00 12.82 -20.60
N ASP A 42 -8.36 11.64 -20.66
CA ASP A 42 -8.74 10.42 -19.94
C ASP A 42 -10.21 10.02 -20.13
N PRO A 43 -10.55 9.29 -21.21
CA PRO A 43 -11.94 8.90 -21.48
C PRO A 43 -12.55 7.94 -20.46
N GLY A 44 -11.74 7.40 -19.52
CA GLY A 44 -12.22 6.57 -18.43
C GLY A 44 -12.36 5.09 -18.76
N TYR A 45 -13.25 4.42 -18.03
CA TYR A 45 -13.59 3.02 -18.22
C TYR A 45 -14.43 2.81 -19.48
N PRO A 46 -14.25 1.71 -20.24
CA PRO A 46 -15.10 1.42 -21.38
C PRO A 46 -16.56 1.23 -20.97
N GLU A 47 -16.84 0.66 -19.81
CA GLU A 47 -18.19 0.47 -19.28
C GLU A 47 -18.88 1.79 -18.88
N ALA A 48 -18.12 2.85 -18.69
CA ALA A 48 -18.63 4.19 -18.36
C ALA A 48 -18.75 5.10 -19.57
N LEU A 49 -18.35 4.66 -20.77
CA LEU A 49 -18.30 5.50 -21.96
C LEU A 49 -19.66 6.13 -22.29
N ASP A 50 -20.76 5.35 -22.26
CA ASP A 50 -22.11 5.88 -22.52
C ASP A 50 -22.44 7.03 -21.56
N THR A 51 -22.10 6.89 -20.27
CA THR A 51 -22.27 7.95 -19.27
C THR A 51 -21.44 9.20 -19.61
N VAL A 52 -20.20 9.03 -20.05
CA VAL A 52 -19.33 10.13 -20.45
C VAL A 52 -19.92 10.86 -21.66
N LEU A 53 -20.39 10.13 -22.68
CA LEU A 53 -21.03 10.70 -23.87
C LEU A 53 -22.34 11.44 -23.53
N GLU A 54 -23.15 10.91 -22.63
CA GLU A 54 -24.36 11.57 -22.13
C GLU A 54 -24.01 12.84 -21.35
N ASN A 55 -23.00 12.78 -20.51
CA ASN A 55 -22.50 13.92 -19.74
C ASN A 55 -21.96 15.03 -20.66
N MET A 56 -21.25 14.69 -21.75
CA MET A 56 -20.82 15.67 -22.75
C MET A 56 -22.02 16.39 -23.35
N ARG A 57 -23.05 15.66 -23.78
CA ARG A 57 -24.30 16.25 -24.32
C ARG A 57 -25.01 17.12 -23.29
N ALA A 58 -25.05 16.70 -22.03
CA ALA A 58 -25.70 17.43 -20.94
C ALA A 58 -25.06 18.82 -20.68
N VAL A 59 -23.76 18.98 -20.95
CA VAL A 59 -23.06 20.25 -20.86
C VAL A 59 -22.99 21.00 -22.19
N GLY A 60 -23.70 20.53 -23.21
CA GLY A 60 -23.80 21.18 -24.53
C GLY A 60 -22.66 20.89 -25.48
N LEU A 61 -21.86 19.83 -25.23
CA LEU A 61 -20.82 19.37 -26.13
C LEU A 61 -21.30 18.21 -26.99
N ASP A 62 -20.97 18.25 -28.28
CA ASP A 62 -21.22 17.13 -29.19
C ASP A 62 -20.00 16.16 -29.17
N PRO A 63 -20.15 14.92 -28.65
CA PRO A 63 -19.05 13.95 -28.63
C PRO A 63 -18.43 13.69 -30.01
N MET A 64 -19.22 13.83 -31.10
CA MET A 64 -18.74 13.62 -32.48
C MET A 64 -17.73 14.69 -32.93
N GLN A 65 -17.62 15.79 -32.19
CA GLN A 65 -16.61 16.82 -32.44
C GLN A 65 -15.25 16.48 -31.80
N THR A 66 -15.10 15.33 -31.12
CA THR A 66 -13.81 14.88 -30.55
C THR A 66 -12.80 14.70 -31.68
N ARG A 67 -11.65 15.37 -31.58
CA ARG A 67 -10.53 15.30 -32.51
C ARG A 67 -9.29 14.65 -31.90
N ILE A 68 -9.14 14.81 -30.59
CA ILE A 68 -8.00 14.29 -29.84
C ILE A 68 -8.51 13.57 -28.60
N ILE A 69 -7.96 12.38 -28.35
CA ILE A 69 -8.06 11.64 -27.10
C ILE A 69 -6.65 11.62 -26.51
N LEU A 70 -6.46 12.27 -25.36
CA LEU A 70 -5.19 12.44 -24.68
C LEU A 70 -5.22 11.66 -23.36
N CYS A 71 -4.31 10.70 -23.18
CA CYS A 71 -4.25 9.88 -21.99
C CYS A 71 -3.12 10.33 -21.06
N SER A 72 -3.44 10.50 -19.79
CA SER A 72 -2.45 10.77 -18.74
C SER A 72 -1.56 9.57 -18.49
N HIS A 73 -2.12 8.35 -18.55
CA HIS A 73 -1.38 7.11 -18.45
C HIS A 73 -2.22 5.90 -18.93
N GLY A 74 -1.59 4.74 -19.07
CA GLY A 74 -2.17 3.56 -19.73
C GLY A 74 -3.06 2.67 -18.86
N HIS A 75 -3.44 3.06 -17.63
CA HIS A 75 -4.31 2.24 -16.79
C HIS A 75 -5.75 2.20 -17.33
N TYR A 76 -6.45 1.11 -17.00
CA TYR A 76 -7.78 0.80 -17.47
C TYR A 76 -8.83 1.89 -17.16
N ASP A 77 -8.73 2.53 -16.01
CA ASP A 77 -9.63 3.59 -15.57
C ASP A 77 -9.40 4.94 -16.24
N HIS A 78 -8.32 5.08 -17.02
CA HIS A 78 -8.00 6.28 -17.80
C HIS A 78 -7.99 6.02 -19.30
N ALA A 79 -7.37 4.93 -19.74
CA ALA A 79 -7.20 4.60 -21.15
C ALA A 79 -8.20 3.54 -21.67
N GLY A 80 -9.02 2.93 -20.82
CA GLY A 80 -9.87 1.82 -21.20
C GLY A 80 -10.92 2.15 -22.27
N ALA A 81 -11.47 3.36 -22.26
CA ALA A 81 -12.45 3.81 -23.25
C ALA A 81 -11.83 4.47 -24.50
N VAL A 82 -10.49 4.45 -24.66
CA VAL A 82 -9.82 5.06 -25.82
C VAL A 82 -10.26 4.45 -27.13
N LEU A 83 -10.19 3.12 -27.24
CA LEU A 83 -10.52 2.44 -28.49
C LEU A 83 -11.98 2.65 -28.89
N PRO A 84 -12.99 2.35 -28.04
CA PRO A 84 -14.38 2.57 -28.46
C PRO A 84 -14.71 4.05 -28.73
N LEU A 85 -14.09 5.01 -28.04
CA LEU A 85 -14.27 6.43 -28.35
C LEU A 85 -13.61 6.81 -29.69
N LYS A 86 -12.40 6.27 -29.98
CA LYS A 86 -11.73 6.45 -31.29
C LYS A 86 -12.55 5.89 -32.41
N GLU A 87 -13.09 4.69 -32.29
CA GLU A 87 -13.94 4.06 -33.30
C GLU A 87 -15.21 4.87 -33.58
N LEU A 88 -15.79 5.46 -32.54
CA LEU A 88 -16.99 6.29 -32.66
C LEU A 88 -16.70 7.62 -33.36
N THR A 89 -15.57 8.27 -33.06
CA THR A 89 -15.31 9.68 -33.43
C THR A 89 -14.28 9.88 -34.52
N GLY A 90 -13.43 8.87 -34.76
CA GLY A 90 -12.25 8.99 -35.62
C GLY A 90 -11.13 9.86 -35.04
N ALA A 91 -11.17 10.19 -33.75
CA ALA A 91 -10.18 11.03 -33.07
C ALA A 91 -8.80 10.39 -33.07
N LYS A 92 -7.75 11.23 -33.09
CA LYS A 92 -6.37 10.78 -32.88
C LYS A 92 -6.09 10.54 -31.40
N THR A 93 -5.36 9.47 -31.11
CA THR A 93 -5.02 9.02 -29.76
C THR A 93 -3.58 9.36 -29.42
N TYR A 94 -3.37 9.95 -28.25
CA TYR A 94 -2.09 10.40 -27.73
C TYR A 94 -1.81 9.75 -26.39
N VAL A 95 -0.67 9.08 -26.24
CA VAL A 95 -0.28 8.34 -25.02
C VAL A 95 1.20 8.58 -24.77
N GLY A 96 1.59 8.62 -23.50
CA GLY A 96 3.02 8.69 -23.11
C GLY A 96 3.79 7.48 -23.64
N LYS A 97 4.94 7.71 -24.27
CA LYS A 97 5.77 6.67 -24.90
C LYS A 97 6.08 5.50 -23.96
N GLY A 98 6.28 5.77 -22.67
CA GLY A 98 6.57 4.73 -21.67
C GLY A 98 5.44 3.74 -21.42
N ASP A 99 4.19 4.07 -21.81
CA ASP A 99 3.03 3.21 -21.65
C ASP A 99 2.60 2.51 -22.96
N PHE A 100 3.38 2.66 -24.04
CA PHE A 100 3.07 2.02 -25.32
C PHE A 100 2.80 0.53 -25.21
N ASP A 101 3.70 -0.21 -24.58
CA ASP A 101 3.56 -1.66 -24.40
C ASP A 101 2.33 -2.03 -23.57
N MET A 102 1.98 -1.21 -22.58
CA MET A 102 0.80 -1.40 -21.73
C MET A 102 -0.49 -1.35 -22.56
N VAL A 103 -0.67 -0.31 -23.35
CA VAL A 103 -1.89 -0.12 -24.14
C VAL A 103 -1.92 -1.00 -25.40
N ALA A 104 -0.77 -1.26 -26.04
CA ALA A 104 -0.66 -2.06 -27.25
C ALA A 104 -0.81 -3.57 -27.02
N LYS A 105 -0.48 -4.05 -25.82
CA LYS A 105 -0.63 -5.46 -25.42
C LYS A 105 -1.89 -5.73 -24.62
N GLY A 106 -2.64 -4.70 -24.24
CA GLY A 106 -3.78 -4.84 -23.35
C GLY A 106 -3.39 -5.41 -22.00
N ILE A 107 -2.29 -4.91 -21.41
CA ILE A 107 -1.80 -5.41 -20.12
C ILE A 107 -2.87 -5.14 -19.06
N ARG A 108 -3.30 -6.19 -18.37
CA ARG A 108 -4.25 -6.14 -17.26
C ARG A 108 -3.70 -5.28 -16.14
N THR A 109 -4.26 -4.11 -15.97
CA THR A 109 -3.99 -3.27 -14.82
C THR A 109 -5.26 -3.12 -14.02
N TRP A 110 -5.30 -3.64 -12.78
CA TRP A 110 -6.44 -3.54 -11.83
C TRP A 110 -7.72 -4.31 -12.19
N ALA A 111 -7.77 -4.99 -13.34
CA ALA A 111 -8.96 -5.70 -13.79
C ALA A 111 -9.37 -6.85 -12.85
N GLU A 112 -8.44 -7.54 -12.22
CA GLU A 112 -8.73 -8.68 -11.33
C GLU A 112 -9.48 -8.26 -10.05
N GLU A 113 -9.09 -7.15 -9.41
CA GLU A 113 -9.76 -6.63 -8.21
C GLU A 113 -11.16 -6.10 -8.52
N LEU A 114 -11.36 -5.64 -9.73
CA LEU A 114 -12.60 -5.07 -10.21
C LEU A 114 -13.52 -6.13 -10.86
N GLY A 115 -13.03 -7.36 -11.05
CA GLY A 115 -13.77 -8.46 -11.66
C GLY A 115 -14.07 -8.24 -13.15
N THR A 116 -13.32 -7.38 -13.82
CA THR A 116 -13.30 -7.20 -15.27
C THR A 116 -12.01 -7.82 -15.81
N GLU A 117 -12.14 -8.68 -16.83
CA GLU A 117 -10.98 -9.37 -17.40
C GLU A 117 -10.47 -8.72 -18.68
N TYR A 118 -11.06 -7.59 -19.11
CA TYR A 118 -10.91 -7.10 -20.46
C TYR A 118 -10.33 -5.69 -20.50
N HIS A 119 -9.17 -5.58 -21.13
CA HIS A 119 -8.60 -4.34 -21.61
C HIS A 119 -8.38 -4.49 -23.13
N GLU A 120 -9.13 -3.74 -23.92
CA GLU A 120 -8.99 -3.78 -25.37
C GLU A 120 -7.68 -3.09 -25.78
N ALA A 121 -6.80 -3.85 -26.44
CA ALA A 121 -5.52 -3.35 -26.90
C ALA A 121 -5.73 -2.36 -28.07
N PHE A 122 -5.00 -1.27 -28.07
CA PHE A 122 -4.99 -0.33 -29.17
C PHE A 122 -3.59 0.20 -29.47
N THR A 123 -3.35 0.60 -30.71
CA THR A 123 -2.13 1.28 -31.10
C THR A 123 -2.37 2.80 -31.08
N PRO A 124 -1.66 3.57 -30.24
CA PRO A 124 -1.74 5.02 -30.24
C PRO A 124 -1.29 5.61 -31.58
N ASP A 125 -1.95 6.68 -32.03
CA ASP A 125 -1.55 7.40 -33.24
C ASP A 125 -0.29 8.26 -33.00
N VAL A 126 -0.13 8.76 -31.77
CA VAL A 126 1.01 9.61 -31.35
C VAL A 126 1.54 9.14 -29.99
N LEU A 127 2.84 8.98 -29.93
CA LEU A 127 3.57 8.73 -28.69
C LEU A 127 4.22 10.04 -28.22
N LEU A 128 3.85 10.48 -27.03
CA LEU A 128 4.34 11.72 -26.43
C LEU A 128 5.60 11.47 -25.61
N GLU A 129 6.54 12.38 -25.70
CA GLU A 129 7.74 12.47 -24.88
C GLU A 129 7.68 13.71 -23.94
N ASP A 130 8.70 13.87 -23.14
CA ASP A 130 8.78 14.98 -22.19
C ASP A 130 8.91 16.32 -22.88
N GLY A 131 8.05 17.26 -22.54
CA GLY A 131 8.02 18.61 -23.10
C GLY A 131 7.26 18.73 -24.41
N ASP A 132 6.64 17.65 -24.91
CA ASP A 132 5.80 17.73 -26.10
C ASP A 132 4.54 18.58 -25.87
N HIS A 133 4.04 19.14 -26.97
CA HIS A 133 2.83 19.94 -26.99
C HIS A 133 1.75 19.26 -27.84
N VAL A 134 0.51 19.27 -27.32
CA VAL A 134 -0.69 18.84 -28.07
C VAL A 134 -1.52 20.07 -28.37
N THR A 135 -1.66 20.40 -29.66
CA THR A 135 -2.35 21.62 -30.13
C THR A 135 -3.59 21.32 -30.93
N LEU A 136 -4.66 22.07 -30.73
CA LEU A 136 -5.90 22.04 -31.51
C LEU A 136 -6.66 23.36 -31.33
N GLY A 137 -7.02 24.04 -32.42
CA GLY A 137 -7.95 25.18 -32.43
C GLY A 137 -7.63 26.26 -31.37
N GLY A 138 -6.37 26.66 -31.29
CA GLY A 138 -5.89 27.67 -30.33
C GLY A 138 -5.52 27.13 -28.94
N ALA A 139 -5.89 25.90 -28.60
CA ALA A 139 -5.42 25.24 -27.38
C ALA A 139 -4.00 24.70 -27.56
N ASP A 140 -3.20 24.79 -26.51
CA ASP A 140 -1.82 24.28 -26.42
C ASP A 140 -1.60 23.62 -25.07
N ILE A 141 -1.47 22.29 -25.06
CA ILE A 141 -1.28 21.48 -23.85
C ILE A 141 0.17 21.04 -23.77
N LEU A 142 0.92 21.57 -22.81
CA LEU A 142 2.26 21.09 -22.45
C LEU A 142 2.15 19.74 -21.72
N CYS A 143 2.86 18.74 -22.22
CA CYS A 143 2.92 17.38 -21.68
C CYS A 143 4.27 17.15 -21.00
N LEU A 144 4.30 17.08 -19.68
CA LEU A 144 5.51 16.79 -18.91
C LEU A 144 5.53 15.33 -18.47
N SER A 145 6.63 14.63 -18.76
CA SER A 145 6.82 13.25 -18.28
C SER A 145 7.03 13.24 -16.77
N THR A 146 6.17 12.52 -16.06
CA THR A 146 6.21 12.35 -14.60
C THR A 146 6.05 10.85 -14.25
N PRO A 147 7.02 10.01 -14.66
CA PRO A 147 6.95 8.57 -14.44
C PRO A 147 6.96 8.22 -12.95
N GLY A 148 6.30 7.13 -12.63
CA GLY A 148 6.15 6.65 -11.25
C GLY A 148 4.97 5.73 -11.15
N HIS A 149 3.76 6.26 -11.20
CA HIS A 149 2.54 5.47 -11.22
C HIS A 149 2.50 4.48 -12.40
N THR A 150 2.90 4.96 -13.60
CA THR A 150 3.32 4.16 -14.75
C THR A 150 4.60 4.74 -15.34
N ALA A 151 5.24 4.01 -16.24
CA ALA A 151 6.45 4.48 -16.92
C ALA A 151 6.16 5.64 -17.90
N GLY A 152 4.94 5.70 -18.46
CA GLY A 152 4.49 6.70 -19.42
C GLY A 152 3.59 7.78 -18.85
N THR A 153 3.47 7.90 -17.52
CA THR A 153 2.64 8.94 -16.91
C THR A 153 3.04 10.33 -17.39
N LEU A 154 2.06 11.10 -17.88
CA LEU A 154 2.18 12.48 -18.32
C LEU A 154 1.35 13.41 -17.42
N SER A 155 1.91 14.56 -17.09
CA SER A 155 1.20 15.67 -16.44
C SER A 155 0.94 16.77 -17.45
N PHE A 156 -0.24 17.39 -17.40
CA PHE A 156 -0.71 18.35 -18.41
C PHE A 156 -0.86 19.73 -17.85
N PHE A 157 -0.42 20.73 -18.65
CA PHE A 157 -0.52 22.15 -18.31
C PHE A 157 -1.00 22.93 -19.51
N PHE A 158 -2.09 23.68 -19.37
CA PHE A 158 -2.69 24.44 -20.46
C PHE A 158 -3.52 25.63 -19.95
N ASP A 159 -3.74 26.58 -20.80
CA ASP A 159 -4.55 27.74 -20.49
C ASP A 159 -6.02 27.48 -20.83
N VAL A 160 -6.91 27.94 -19.96
CA VAL A 160 -8.36 27.91 -20.14
C VAL A 160 -8.92 29.33 -20.04
N SER A 161 -9.89 29.67 -20.92
CA SER A 161 -10.41 31.04 -21.01
C SER A 161 -11.93 31.06 -21.12
N ASP A 162 -12.56 32.06 -20.54
CA ASP A 162 -13.99 32.40 -20.74
C ASP A 162 -14.20 33.56 -21.74
N GLY A 163 -13.10 34.01 -22.37
CA GLY A 163 -13.07 35.16 -23.28
C GLY A 163 -12.68 36.46 -22.62
N GLU A 164 -12.81 36.58 -21.30
CA GLU A 164 -12.40 37.74 -20.52
C GLU A 164 -11.17 37.47 -19.66
N LYS A 165 -11.13 36.29 -19.05
CA LYS A 165 -10.07 35.86 -18.14
C LYS A 165 -9.46 34.54 -18.62
N THR A 166 -8.18 34.39 -18.37
CA THR A 166 -7.43 33.18 -18.68
C THR A 166 -6.70 32.71 -17.43
N TYR A 167 -6.80 31.42 -17.13
CA TYR A 167 -6.13 30.75 -16.01
C TYR A 167 -5.37 29.54 -16.48
N ARG A 168 -4.26 29.23 -15.82
CA ARG A 168 -3.45 28.05 -16.07
C ARG A 168 -4.04 26.84 -15.35
N ALA A 169 -4.52 25.85 -16.09
CA ALA A 169 -4.92 24.56 -15.57
C ALA A 169 -3.72 23.60 -15.51
N GLY A 170 -3.69 22.76 -14.48
CA GLY A 170 -2.67 21.73 -14.32
C GLY A 170 -3.23 20.44 -13.74
N MET A 171 -2.72 19.30 -14.23
CA MET A 171 -3.09 17.96 -13.81
C MET A 171 -1.85 17.08 -13.65
N HIS A 172 -1.67 16.44 -12.48
CA HIS A 172 -0.74 15.31 -12.34
C HIS A 172 -1.43 14.04 -12.86
N GLY A 173 -0.86 13.41 -13.88
CA GLY A 173 -1.54 12.34 -14.59
C GLY A 173 -1.64 10.99 -13.87
N GLY A 174 -0.81 10.73 -12.86
CA GLY A 174 -0.87 9.46 -12.12
C GLY A 174 -0.26 9.57 -10.73
N VAL A 175 -1.10 9.58 -9.69
CA VAL A 175 -0.71 9.85 -8.30
C VAL A 175 -0.87 8.65 -7.35
N GLY A 176 -1.38 7.51 -7.85
CA GLY A 176 -1.55 6.29 -7.10
C GLY A 176 -0.21 5.67 -6.69
N LEU A 177 -0.10 5.20 -5.44
CA LEU A 177 1.12 4.56 -4.91
C LEU A 177 1.05 3.04 -4.91
N ASN A 178 -0.05 2.49 -5.35
CA ASN A 178 -0.31 1.05 -5.40
C ASN A 178 0.66 0.30 -6.33
N THR A 179 1.11 0.93 -7.41
CA THR A 179 2.13 0.40 -8.33
C THR A 179 3.56 0.59 -7.80
N LEU A 180 3.74 1.45 -6.79
CA LEU A 180 5.03 1.77 -6.18
C LEU A 180 5.29 1.01 -4.88
N ASN A 181 4.41 0.09 -4.43
CA ASN A 181 4.72 -0.79 -3.34
C ASN A 181 5.69 -1.91 -3.79
N LYS A 182 6.58 -2.31 -2.89
CA LYS A 182 7.69 -3.23 -3.17
C LYS A 182 7.23 -4.57 -3.77
N LYS A 183 6.10 -5.09 -3.28
CA LYS A 183 5.55 -6.35 -3.78
C LYS A 183 5.08 -6.23 -5.23
N TYR A 184 4.27 -5.21 -5.54
CA TYR A 184 3.79 -4.97 -6.90
C TYR A 184 4.93 -4.73 -7.87
N MET A 185 5.92 -3.88 -7.48
CA MET A 185 7.09 -3.59 -8.31
C MET A 185 7.87 -4.86 -8.64
N LYS A 186 8.12 -5.71 -7.63
CA LYS A 186 8.80 -7.00 -7.82
C LYS A 186 8.02 -7.95 -8.74
N ASP A 187 6.71 -8.09 -8.48
CA ASP A 187 5.86 -9.02 -9.22
C ASP A 187 5.69 -8.61 -10.69
N ASN A 188 5.81 -7.31 -11.00
CA ASN A 188 5.66 -6.75 -12.35
C ASN A 188 6.99 -6.32 -12.99
N GLY A 189 8.13 -6.60 -12.36
CA GLY A 189 9.45 -6.25 -12.91
C GLY A 189 9.72 -4.74 -13.02
N ILE A 190 9.07 -3.94 -12.17
CA ILE A 190 9.23 -2.48 -12.13
C ILE A 190 10.50 -2.16 -11.33
N PRO A 191 11.45 -1.39 -11.87
CA PRO A 191 12.70 -1.05 -11.19
C PRO A 191 12.45 -0.09 -10.00
N GLU A 192 13.26 -0.23 -8.94
CA GLU A 192 13.10 0.58 -7.71
C GLU A 192 13.32 2.08 -7.96
N GLU A 193 14.11 2.45 -8.98
CA GLU A 193 14.32 3.84 -9.42
C GLU A 193 13.01 4.56 -9.82
N MET A 194 11.93 3.81 -10.04
CA MET A 194 10.63 4.41 -10.35
C MET A 194 10.09 5.26 -9.20
N ARG A 195 10.41 4.90 -7.94
CA ARG A 195 10.08 5.70 -6.75
C ARG A 195 10.81 7.05 -6.73
N GLU A 196 12.09 7.03 -7.11
CA GLU A 196 12.90 8.25 -7.21
C GLU A 196 12.38 9.15 -8.34
N ARG A 197 12.03 8.54 -9.49
CA ARG A 197 11.42 9.27 -10.62
C ARG A 197 10.10 9.92 -10.25
N PHE A 198 9.25 9.24 -9.48
CA PHE A 198 8.00 9.82 -8.98
C PHE A 198 8.26 11.04 -8.10
N LEU A 199 9.20 10.96 -7.15
CA LEU A 199 9.55 12.09 -6.28
C LEU A 199 10.17 13.24 -7.09
N ALA A 200 11.05 12.95 -8.04
CA ALA A 200 11.65 13.96 -8.92
C ALA A 200 10.59 14.63 -9.80
N GLY A 201 9.62 13.88 -10.32
CA GLY A 201 8.47 14.40 -11.04
C GLY A 201 7.67 15.39 -10.19
N ILE A 202 7.36 15.04 -8.94
CA ILE A 202 6.66 15.94 -8.01
C ILE A 202 7.46 17.23 -7.77
N GLU A 203 8.78 17.14 -7.50
CA GLU A 203 9.60 18.34 -7.29
C GLU A 203 9.64 19.24 -8.54
N ARG A 204 9.72 18.64 -9.73
CA ARG A 204 9.63 19.38 -10.99
C ARG A 204 8.31 20.13 -11.12
N LEU A 205 7.19 19.46 -10.85
CA LEU A 205 5.85 20.02 -11.00
C LEU A 205 5.54 21.16 -10.01
N LYS A 206 6.26 21.27 -8.89
CA LYS A 206 6.15 22.42 -7.98
C LYS A 206 6.59 23.73 -8.62
N GLY A 207 7.43 23.66 -9.67
CA GLY A 207 7.83 24.82 -10.45
C GLY A 207 6.77 25.34 -11.43
N GLU A 208 5.72 24.55 -11.70
CA GLU A 208 4.66 24.92 -12.62
C GLU A 208 3.60 25.80 -11.92
N ARG A 209 3.27 26.92 -12.56
CA ARG A 209 2.14 27.74 -12.12
C ARG A 209 0.84 27.03 -12.46
N VAL A 210 0.01 26.80 -11.45
CA VAL A 210 -1.32 26.22 -11.59
C VAL A 210 -2.31 27.04 -10.79
N GLU A 211 -3.37 27.52 -11.46
CA GLU A 211 -4.47 28.28 -10.84
C GLU A 211 -5.72 27.43 -10.74
N ILE A 212 -5.88 26.47 -11.66
CA ILE A 212 -6.96 25.48 -11.68
C ILE A 212 -6.32 24.09 -11.60
N PHE A 213 -6.33 23.52 -10.41
CA PHE A 213 -5.86 22.15 -10.20
C PHE A 213 -6.94 21.15 -10.65
N LEU A 214 -6.60 20.25 -11.58
CA LEU A 214 -7.45 19.16 -12.07
C LEU A 214 -7.04 17.84 -11.43
N GLY A 215 -7.97 17.19 -10.74
CA GLY A 215 -7.75 15.84 -10.24
C GLY A 215 -7.97 14.80 -11.35
N ASN A 216 -7.04 13.87 -11.53
CA ASN A 216 -7.28 12.69 -12.39
C ASN A 216 -8.26 11.70 -11.75
N HIS A 217 -8.53 11.82 -10.45
CA HIS A 217 -9.64 11.23 -9.72
C HIS A 217 -10.41 12.30 -8.97
N VAL A 218 -11.73 12.17 -8.90
CA VAL A 218 -12.63 13.15 -8.28
C VAL A 218 -12.22 13.56 -6.86
N PRO A 219 -11.74 12.66 -5.97
CA PRO A 219 -11.35 13.04 -4.62
C PRO A 219 -10.06 13.87 -4.54
N ASN A 220 -9.23 13.92 -5.59
CA ASN A 220 -7.90 14.55 -5.51
C ASN A 220 -7.98 16.06 -5.26
N ASN A 221 -9.01 16.71 -5.77
CA ASN A 221 -9.23 18.16 -5.66
C ASN A 221 -10.67 18.52 -5.28
N ASP A 222 -11.45 17.58 -4.76
CA ASP A 222 -12.88 17.75 -4.46
C ASP A 222 -13.69 18.22 -5.70
N THR A 223 -13.44 17.61 -6.86
CA THR A 223 -14.14 17.98 -8.13
C THR A 223 -15.66 18.05 -7.93
N ALA A 224 -16.27 17.06 -7.26
CA ALA A 224 -17.72 17.03 -7.07
C ALA A 224 -18.24 18.19 -6.22
N GLY A 225 -17.55 18.54 -5.14
CA GLY A 225 -17.90 19.68 -4.30
C GLY A 225 -17.74 21.01 -5.04
N LYS A 226 -16.70 21.16 -5.84
CA LYS A 226 -16.48 22.37 -6.67
C LYS A 226 -17.55 22.52 -7.76
N LEU A 227 -17.90 21.42 -8.45
CA LEU A 227 -18.98 21.45 -9.43
C LEU A 227 -20.33 21.83 -8.81
N ALA A 228 -20.61 21.36 -7.61
CA ALA A 228 -21.82 21.76 -6.89
C ALA A 228 -21.83 23.26 -6.56
N LYS A 229 -20.67 23.85 -6.22
CA LYS A 229 -20.53 25.30 -5.99
C LYS A 229 -20.74 26.08 -7.29
N VAL A 230 -20.15 25.61 -8.39
CA VAL A 230 -20.36 26.22 -9.72
C VAL A 230 -21.84 26.23 -10.10
N ALA A 231 -22.54 25.10 -9.90
CA ALA A 231 -23.98 24.98 -10.13
C ALA A 231 -24.80 25.93 -9.23
N ALA A 232 -24.31 26.24 -8.03
CA ALA A 232 -24.89 27.20 -7.10
C ALA A 232 -24.53 28.68 -7.42
N GLY A 233 -23.74 28.95 -8.47
CA GLY A 233 -23.38 30.28 -8.94
C GLY A 233 -21.96 30.76 -8.64
N ASP A 234 -21.13 30.00 -7.91
CA ASP A 234 -19.71 30.29 -7.68
C ASP A 234 -18.89 29.85 -8.90
N LYS A 235 -18.77 30.72 -9.89
CA LYS A 235 -18.03 30.45 -11.13
C LYS A 235 -16.54 30.24 -10.93
N ASP A 236 -15.99 30.72 -9.81
CA ASP A 236 -14.57 30.69 -9.49
C ASP A 236 -14.19 29.53 -8.53
N ALA A 237 -15.11 28.57 -8.29
CA ALA A 237 -14.93 27.47 -7.34
C ALA A 237 -13.66 26.62 -7.60
N PHE A 238 -13.23 26.50 -8.86
CA PHE A 238 -12.03 25.77 -9.24
C PHE A 238 -10.75 26.60 -9.22
N ILE A 239 -10.82 27.93 -9.12
CA ILE A 239 -9.65 28.81 -9.09
C ILE A 239 -9.08 28.80 -7.68
N ARG A 240 -8.15 27.87 -7.42
CA ARG A 240 -7.57 27.59 -6.10
C ARG A 240 -6.06 27.34 -6.22
N PRO A 241 -5.25 28.37 -6.52
CA PRO A 241 -3.81 28.20 -6.71
C PRO A 241 -3.09 27.63 -5.48
N GLU A 242 -3.67 27.81 -4.29
CA GLU A 242 -3.15 27.29 -3.03
C GLU A 242 -3.24 25.78 -2.87
N GLU A 243 -3.99 25.06 -3.71
CA GLU A 243 -4.19 23.62 -3.57
C GLU A 243 -3.09 22.77 -4.24
N TRP A 244 -2.45 23.30 -5.29
CA TRP A 244 -1.52 22.52 -6.13
C TRP A 244 -0.31 22.01 -5.35
N ILE A 245 0.43 22.91 -4.71
CA ILE A 245 1.65 22.55 -3.98
C ILE A 245 1.36 21.60 -2.80
N PRO A 246 0.37 21.86 -1.91
CA PRO A 246 0.03 20.94 -0.83
C PRO A 246 -0.40 19.56 -1.33
N PHE A 247 -1.11 19.48 -2.45
CA PHE A 247 -1.44 18.19 -3.05
C PHE A 247 -0.19 17.41 -3.44
N LEU A 248 0.73 18.01 -4.19
CA LEU A 248 1.99 17.39 -4.60
C LEU A 248 2.81 16.93 -3.39
N GLU A 249 2.95 17.79 -2.37
CA GLU A 249 3.65 17.44 -1.14
C GLU A 249 3.02 16.28 -0.39
N SER A 250 1.69 16.22 -0.36
CA SER A 250 0.96 15.10 0.23
C SER A 250 1.28 13.76 -0.46
N ARG A 251 1.45 13.77 -1.80
CA ARG A 251 1.82 12.56 -2.55
C ARG A 251 3.26 12.14 -2.31
N ALA A 252 4.19 13.10 -2.28
CA ALA A 252 5.59 12.84 -1.93
C ALA A 252 5.73 12.30 -0.51
N SER A 253 5.04 12.90 0.46
CA SER A 253 5.02 12.40 1.85
C SER A 253 4.48 10.99 1.92
N ALA A 254 3.34 10.71 1.27
CA ALA A 254 2.74 9.38 1.28
C ALA A 254 3.66 8.30 0.68
N LEU A 255 4.45 8.62 -0.37
CA LEU A 255 5.44 7.67 -0.89
C LEU A 255 6.61 7.47 0.08
N ARG A 256 7.12 8.54 0.70
CA ARG A 256 8.18 8.42 1.71
C ARG A 256 7.72 7.58 2.92
N ASP A 257 6.48 7.77 3.35
CA ASP A 257 5.88 6.99 4.44
C ASP A 257 5.72 5.50 4.05
N LEU A 258 5.33 5.22 2.80
CA LEU A 258 5.28 3.86 2.26
C LEU A 258 6.68 3.20 2.29
N ILE A 259 7.70 3.89 1.79
CA ILE A 259 9.09 3.40 1.77
C ILE A 259 9.57 3.14 3.20
N ALA A 260 9.45 4.10 4.09
CA ALA A 260 9.89 3.97 5.49
C ALA A 260 9.17 2.82 6.23
N LYS A 261 7.90 2.60 5.91
CA LYS A 261 7.11 1.50 6.43
C LYS A 261 7.65 0.14 5.96
N GLU A 262 7.92 -0.01 4.65
CA GLU A 262 8.45 -1.24 4.06
C GLU A 262 9.88 -1.54 4.55
N GLU A 263 10.73 -0.53 4.69
CA GLU A 263 12.08 -0.67 5.26
C GLU A 263 12.03 -1.14 6.71
N ARG A 264 11.16 -0.56 7.52
CA ARG A 264 10.97 -0.92 8.93
C ARG A 264 10.46 -2.36 9.09
N GLU A 265 9.55 -2.80 8.23
CA GLU A 265 9.08 -4.18 8.17
C GLU A 265 10.21 -5.14 7.79
N ALA A 266 10.96 -4.83 6.73
CA ALA A 266 12.08 -5.64 6.25
C ALA A 266 13.19 -5.77 7.31
N GLU A 267 13.50 -4.68 8.00
CA GLU A 267 14.44 -4.69 9.13
C GLU A 267 13.94 -5.61 10.25
N THR A 268 12.67 -5.52 10.62
CA THR A 268 12.06 -6.37 11.64
C THR A 268 12.16 -7.85 11.30
N VAL A 269 11.83 -8.20 10.05
CA VAL A 269 11.92 -9.58 9.54
C VAL A 269 13.38 -10.07 9.55
N ARG A 270 14.34 -9.22 9.17
CA ARG A 270 15.77 -9.53 9.21
C ARG A 270 16.24 -9.81 10.65
N ILE A 271 15.92 -8.93 11.58
CA ILE A 271 16.33 -9.10 12.99
C ILE A 271 15.75 -10.39 13.57
N ILE A 272 14.46 -10.69 13.32
CA ILE A 272 13.84 -11.96 13.80
C ILE A 272 14.56 -13.17 13.22
N ALA A 273 14.94 -13.14 11.93
CA ALA A 273 15.65 -14.22 11.27
C ALA A 273 17.07 -14.44 11.82
N GLU A 274 17.78 -13.35 12.14
CA GLU A 274 19.14 -13.38 12.67
C GLU A 274 19.17 -13.81 14.15
N GLU A 275 18.24 -13.28 14.94
CA GLU A 275 18.19 -13.56 16.38
C GLU A 275 17.60 -14.95 16.70
N LYS A 276 16.72 -15.45 15.86
CA LYS A 276 16.08 -16.78 15.94
C LYS A 276 15.26 -17.05 17.19
N ILE A 277 15.29 -16.18 18.20
CA ILE A 277 14.55 -16.31 19.45
C ILE A 277 13.51 -15.22 19.57
N VAL A 278 12.26 -15.58 19.78
CA VAL A 278 11.18 -14.70 20.19
C VAL A 278 10.76 -15.10 21.62
N MET A 279 11.02 -14.24 22.60
CA MET A 279 10.58 -14.48 23.98
C MET A 279 9.10 -14.17 24.13
N ILE A 280 8.33 -15.14 24.63
CA ILE A 280 6.88 -15.05 24.80
C ILE A 280 6.59 -14.73 26.26
N VAL A 281 6.08 -13.52 26.55
CA VAL A 281 5.76 -13.09 27.89
C VAL A 281 4.24 -13.06 28.10
N ARG A 282 3.77 -13.98 28.92
CA ARG A 282 2.36 -14.18 29.23
C ARG A 282 2.10 -14.11 30.72
N GLY A 283 1.09 -13.31 31.13
CA GLY A 283 0.61 -13.30 32.53
C GLY A 283 1.65 -12.78 33.52
N VAL A 284 2.46 -11.79 33.09
CA VAL A 284 3.38 -11.04 33.95
C VAL A 284 2.75 -9.67 34.19
N PRO A 285 2.70 -9.20 35.46
CA PRO A 285 2.17 -7.89 35.78
C PRO A 285 2.91 -6.76 35.08
N ALA A 286 2.18 -5.70 34.71
CA ALA A 286 2.67 -4.60 33.89
C ALA A 286 3.89 -3.88 34.50
N GLU A 287 3.96 -3.77 35.82
CA GLU A 287 5.06 -3.17 36.57
C GLU A 287 6.35 -4.02 36.57
N GLN A 288 6.22 -5.32 36.33
CA GLN A 288 7.34 -6.25 36.27
C GLN A 288 7.89 -6.44 34.85
N MET A 289 7.21 -5.93 33.85
CA MET A 289 7.57 -6.17 32.44
C MET A 289 8.92 -5.56 32.03
N ILE A 290 9.22 -4.33 32.46
CA ILE A 290 10.49 -3.67 32.13
C ILE A 290 11.67 -4.38 32.86
N PRO A 291 11.63 -4.65 34.20
CA PRO A 291 12.69 -5.42 34.85
C PRO A 291 12.96 -6.79 34.25
N LEU A 292 11.89 -7.52 33.89
CA LEU A 292 12.00 -8.81 33.20
C LEU A 292 12.70 -8.66 31.83
N ALA A 293 12.24 -7.72 31.02
CA ALA A 293 12.77 -7.48 29.67
C ALA A 293 14.25 -7.02 29.72
N GLU A 294 14.65 -6.23 30.73
CA GLU A 294 16.07 -5.87 30.96
C GLU A 294 16.94 -7.09 31.28
N ALA A 295 16.46 -8.03 32.10
CA ALA A 295 17.17 -9.27 32.36
C ALA A 295 17.30 -10.12 31.09
N MET A 296 16.22 -10.23 30.29
CA MET A 296 16.25 -10.92 29.02
C MET A 296 17.23 -10.26 28.03
N TYR A 297 17.24 -8.92 27.98
CA TYR A 297 18.14 -8.17 27.11
C TYR A 297 19.62 -8.41 27.48
N ARG A 298 19.97 -8.39 28.78
CA ARG A 298 21.32 -8.72 29.24
C ARG A 298 21.70 -10.17 28.90
N GLY A 299 20.70 -11.08 28.89
CA GLY A 299 20.87 -12.47 28.46
C GLY A 299 20.99 -12.63 26.93
N GLY A 300 20.99 -11.52 26.16
CA GLY A 300 21.17 -11.53 24.71
C GLY A 300 19.89 -11.54 23.88
N VAL A 301 18.71 -11.55 24.49
CA VAL A 301 17.42 -11.49 23.77
C VAL A 301 17.28 -10.13 23.07
N ARG A 302 16.78 -10.17 21.83
CA ARG A 302 16.54 -8.98 20.99
C ARG A 302 15.13 -8.90 20.42
N VAL A 303 14.31 -9.93 20.66
CA VAL A 303 12.91 -9.98 20.17
C VAL A 303 12.02 -10.53 21.28
N MET A 304 10.98 -9.78 21.64
CA MET A 304 10.07 -10.13 22.74
C MET A 304 8.61 -9.78 22.37
N GLU A 305 7.68 -10.68 22.63
CA GLU A 305 6.25 -10.42 22.53
C GLU A 305 5.59 -10.29 23.91
N CYS A 306 4.70 -9.31 24.06
CA CYS A 306 3.76 -9.19 25.15
C CYS A 306 2.41 -9.74 24.68
N THR A 307 1.86 -10.75 25.39
CA THR A 307 0.65 -11.42 24.90
C THR A 307 -0.62 -10.70 25.34
N TYR A 308 -1.57 -10.57 24.40
CA TYR A 308 -2.95 -10.21 24.72
C TYR A 308 -3.62 -11.30 25.57
N ASP A 309 -4.58 -10.88 26.39
CA ASP A 309 -5.35 -11.77 27.26
C ASP A 309 -6.63 -12.22 26.59
N ALA A 310 -6.61 -13.42 25.99
CA ALA A 310 -7.80 -14.00 25.36
C ALA A 310 -8.98 -14.27 26.33
N THR A 311 -8.73 -14.23 27.64
CA THR A 311 -9.82 -14.37 28.64
C THR A 311 -10.59 -13.06 28.87
N GLY A 312 -10.05 -11.93 28.41
CA GLY A 312 -10.63 -10.60 28.57
C GLY A 312 -10.55 -10.03 29.99
N LYS A 313 -9.80 -10.64 30.90
CA LYS A 313 -9.61 -10.13 32.28
C LYS A 313 -8.76 -8.86 32.29
N THR A 314 -7.76 -8.78 31.40
CA THR A 314 -6.97 -7.58 31.21
C THR A 314 -7.41 -6.91 29.89
N PRO A 315 -7.84 -5.64 29.94
CA PRO A 315 -8.25 -4.91 28.73
C PRO A 315 -7.11 -4.83 27.68
N ASP A 316 -7.45 -4.94 26.41
CA ASP A 316 -6.48 -4.85 25.31
C ASP A 316 -5.72 -3.51 25.33
N THR A 317 -6.37 -2.42 25.71
CA THR A 317 -5.76 -1.09 25.84
C THR A 317 -4.66 -1.04 26.90
N GLU A 318 -4.80 -1.78 27.99
CA GLU A 318 -3.78 -1.88 29.05
C GLU A 318 -2.56 -2.66 28.59
N ILE A 319 -2.79 -3.77 27.86
CA ILE A 319 -1.71 -4.56 27.26
C ILE A 319 -0.99 -3.73 26.18
N ALA A 320 -1.74 -3.03 25.34
CA ALA A 320 -1.16 -2.13 24.34
C ALA A 320 -0.31 -1.03 25.00
N ALA A 321 -0.80 -0.41 26.08
CA ALA A 321 -0.02 0.57 26.85
C ALA A 321 1.29 -0.03 27.41
N THR A 322 1.27 -1.29 27.82
CA THR A 322 2.49 -2.00 28.27
C THR A 322 3.46 -2.25 27.13
N ILE A 323 2.96 -2.69 25.94
CA ILE A 323 3.75 -2.81 24.71
C ILE A 323 4.38 -1.46 24.37
N GLY A 324 3.65 -0.36 24.44
CA GLY A 324 4.15 0.98 24.15
C GLY A 324 5.27 1.42 25.10
N ARG A 325 5.13 1.14 26.39
CA ARG A 325 6.19 1.42 27.39
C ARG A 325 7.46 0.63 27.09
N LEU A 326 7.32 -0.66 26.75
CA LEU A 326 8.44 -1.52 26.37
C LEU A 326 9.08 -1.06 25.06
N ALA A 327 8.29 -0.77 24.02
CA ALA A 327 8.78 -0.30 22.74
C ALA A 327 9.61 0.98 22.88
N LYS A 328 9.13 1.94 23.67
CA LYS A 328 9.84 3.18 23.98
C LYS A 328 11.12 2.93 24.79
N HIS A 329 11.04 2.07 25.82
CA HIS A 329 12.19 1.78 26.71
C HIS A 329 13.33 1.09 25.95
N PHE A 330 12.99 0.19 25.02
CA PHE A 330 13.95 -0.61 24.25
C PHE A 330 14.16 -0.10 22.82
N GLU A 331 13.78 1.13 22.52
CA GLU A 331 13.99 1.70 21.20
C GLU A 331 15.45 1.55 20.75
N GLY A 332 15.64 1.02 19.52
CA GLY A 332 16.95 0.69 18.95
C GLY A 332 17.70 -0.48 19.60
N ARG A 333 17.16 -1.12 20.67
CA ARG A 333 17.84 -2.19 21.41
C ARG A 333 17.17 -3.55 21.29
N MET A 334 15.85 -3.61 21.31
CA MET A 334 15.09 -4.85 21.28
C MET A 334 13.74 -4.62 20.55
N LEU A 335 13.37 -5.53 19.68
CA LEU A 335 12.06 -5.50 19.01
C LEU A 335 10.98 -5.96 20.00
N ILE A 336 9.94 -5.14 20.13
CA ILE A 336 8.77 -5.45 20.93
C ILE A 336 7.57 -5.69 19.97
N GLY A 337 6.86 -6.77 20.20
CA GLY A 337 5.65 -7.10 19.45
C GLY A 337 4.53 -7.60 20.36
N ALA A 338 3.44 -8.01 19.75
CA ALA A 338 2.28 -8.58 20.43
C ALA A 338 2.11 -10.05 20.11
N GLY A 339 1.78 -10.84 21.15
CA GLY A 339 1.37 -12.23 21.02
C GLY A 339 -0.10 -12.44 21.31
N THR A 340 -0.61 -13.60 20.94
CA THR A 340 -2.02 -14.00 21.12
C THR A 340 -2.99 -13.01 20.44
N VAL A 341 -2.54 -12.43 19.32
CA VAL A 341 -3.38 -11.54 18.51
C VAL A 341 -4.34 -12.38 17.67
N ILE A 342 -5.63 -12.22 17.89
CA ILE A 342 -6.70 -13.00 17.24
C ILE A 342 -7.71 -12.12 16.49
N ARG A 343 -7.57 -10.80 16.57
CA ARG A 343 -8.45 -9.82 15.91
C ARG A 343 -7.65 -8.68 15.27
N PRO A 344 -8.15 -8.11 14.14
CA PRO A 344 -7.48 -6.99 13.47
C PRO A 344 -7.33 -5.72 14.33
N ASP A 345 -8.28 -5.41 15.20
CA ASP A 345 -8.24 -4.26 16.11
C ASP A 345 -7.07 -4.33 17.11
N GLN A 346 -6.68 -5.54 17.53
CA GLN A 346 -5.47 -5.73 18.35
C GLN A 346 -4.18 -5.41 17.56
N VAL A 347 -4.19 -5.65 16.24
CA VAL A 347 -3.08 -5.23 15.37
C VAL A 347 -2.98 -3.71 15.33
N ASP A 348 -4.13 -3.01 15.18
CA ASP A 348 -4.19 -1.55 15.18
C ASP A 348 -3.65 -0.96 16.48
N LEU A 349 -4.10 -1.49 17.61
CA LEU A 349 -3.62 -1.09 18.94
C LEU A 349 -2.10 -1.29 19.07
N THR A 350 -1.58 -2.45 18.64
CA THR A 350 -0.15 -2.76 18.70
C THR A 350 0.67 -1.79 17.84
N ALA A 351 0.22 -1.53 16.62
CA ALA A 351 0.88 -0.60 15.70
C ALA A 351 0.91 0.83 16.25
N SER A 352 -0.21 1.30 16.82
CA SER A 352 -0.35 2.67 17.35
C SER A 352 0.59 3.00 18.49
N VAL A 353 1.09 1.98 19.21
CA VAL A 353 2.00 2.12 20.35
C VAL A 353 3.46 1.74 20.04
N GLY A 354 3.80 1.51 18.76
CA GLY A 354 5.16 1.23 18.33
C GLY A 354 5.57 -0.25 18.35
N GLY A 355 4.61 -1.18 18.44
CA GLY A 355 4.88 -2.61 18.24
C GLY A 355 5.38 -2.88 16.82
N ARG A 356 6.28 -3.84 16.66
CA ARG A 356 7.01 -4.10 15.40
C ARG A 356 6.57 -5.39 14.70
N PHE A 357 5.97 -6.32 15.41
CA PHE A 357 5.52 -7.61 14.86
C PHE A 357 4.32 -8.17 15.62
N ILE A 358 3.61 -9.07 14.95
CA ILE A 358 2.39 -9.72 15.44
C ILE A 358 2.58 -11.23 15.44
N VAL A 359 2.28 -11.86 16.57
CA VAL A 359 2.23 -13.32 16.70
C VAL A 359 0.82 -13.77 17.02
N SER A 360 0.26 -14.65 16.23
CA SER A 360 -1.07 -15.25 16.44
C SER A 360 -0.97 -16.70 16.86
N PRO A 361 -1.94 -17.23 17.57
CA PRO A 361 -2.01 -18.69 17.87
C PRO A 361 -2.55 -19.49 16.67
N ASP A 362 -3.22 -18.87 15.72
CA ASP A 362 -3.98 -19.43 14.61
C ASP A 362 -3.63 -18.75 13.27
N THR A 363 -4.24 -19.26 12.19
CA THR A 363 -4.09 -18.75 10.83
C THR A 363 -5.28 -17.86 10.45
N SER A 364 -5.35 -16.66 11.00
CA SER A 364 -6.35 -15.66 10.62
C SER A 364 -5.84 -14.81 9.46
N THR A 365 -6.40 -14.99 8.26
CA THR A 365 -6.02 -14.18 7.09
C THR A 365 -6.36 -12.70 7.26
N ALA A 366 -7.39 -12.36 8.05
CA ALA A 366 -7.74 -10.98 8.38
C ALA A 366 -6.66 -10.31 9.23
N VAL A 367 -6.16 -11.00 10.27
CA VAL A 367 -5.06 -10.52 11.11
C VAL A 367 -3.78 -10.38 10.29
N ILE A 368 -3.43 -11.40 9.48
CA ILE A 368 -2.22 -11.36 8.63
C ILE A 368 -2.27 -10.17 7.67
N LYS A 369 -3.36 -10.02 6.92
CA LYS A 369 -3.53 -8.91 5.98
C LYS A 369 -3.48 -7.54 6.67
N ARG A 370 -4.12 -7.40 7.85
CA ARG A 370 -4.06 -6.15 8.62
C ARG A 370 -2.64 -5.85 9.11
N THR A 371 -1.92 -6.86 9.57
CA THR A 371 -0.50 -6.75 9.98
C THR A 371 0.36 -6.22 8.84
N LYS A 372 0.27 -6.80 7.65
CA LYS A 372 1.00 -6.38 6.47
C LYS A 372 0.58 -4.98 5.99
N ALA A 373 -0.71 -4.67 6.07
CA ALA A 373 -1.23 -3.34 5.74
C ALA A 373 -0.64 -2.24 6.62
N LEU A 374 -0.23 -2.55 7.87
CA LEU A 374 0.42 -1.62 8.77
C LEU A 374 1.96 -1.68 8.77
N GLY A 375 2.58 -2.54 7.94
CA GLY A 375 4.03 -2.70 7.83
C GLY A 375 4.67 -3.34 9.06
N LEU A 376 3.96 -4.27 9.67
CA LEU A 376 4.46 -5.09 10.77
C LEU A 376 4.84 -6.49 10.25
N ALA A 377 5.81 -7.13 10.90
CA ALA A 377 6.12 -8.51 10.59
C ALA A 377 5.03 -9.45 11.13
N SER A 378 4.62 -10.43 10.32
CA SER A 378 3.52 -11.34 10.62
C SER A 378 4.02 -12.77 10.89
N LEU A 379 3.71 -13.28 12.09
CA LEU A 379 4.10 -14.60 12.59
C LEU A 379 2.85 -15.40 13.04
N PRO A 380 1.94 -15.76 12.13
CA PRO A 380 0.73 -16.52 12.46
C PRO A 380 1.04 -17.97 12.85
N GLY A 381 0.19 -18.54 13.69
CA GLY A 381 0.20 -19.93 14.08
C GLY A 381 -0.39 -20.83 12.99
N ALA A 382 0.20 -22.00 12.82
CA ALA A 382 -0.30 -23.09 11.98
C ALA A 382 0.16 -24.43 12.56
N LEU A 383 -0.60 -25.49 12.32
CA LEU A 383 -0.20 -26.85 12.64
C LEU A 383 -0.15 -27.74 11.40
N THR A 384 -0.94 -27.47 10.38
CA THR A 384 -1.07 -28.25 9.17
C THR A 384 -0.43 -27.59 7.95
N PRO A 385 -0.08 -28.37 6.88
CA PRO A 385 0.39 -27.82 5.61
C PRO A 385 -0.58 -26.80 4.99
N SER A 386 -1.90 -27.04 5.09
CA SER A 386 -2.93 -26.15 4.54
C SER A 386 -2.95 -24.81 5.25
N GLU A 387 -2.88 -24.81 6.59
CA GLU A 387 -2.80 -23.56 7.37
C GLU A 387 -1.50 -22.81 7.05
N ALA A 388 -0.36 -23.51 7.03
CA ALA A 388 0.92 -22.87 6.69
C ALA A 388 0.91 -22.23 5.30
N THR A 389 0.35 -22.91 4.31
CA THR A 389 0.22 -22.38 2.94
C THR A 389 -0.75 -21.19 2.89
N THR A 390 -1.86 -21.27 3.61
CA THR A 390 -2.82 -20.16 3.72
C THR A 390 -2.18 -18.93 4.36
N ALA A 391 -1.44 -19.13 5.46
CA ALA A 391 -0.69 -18.05 6.12
C ALA A 391 0.32 -17.39 5.17
N HIS A 392 1.12 -18.21 4.49
CA HIS A 392 2.12 -17.72 3.54
C HIS A 392 1.49 -16.91 2.40
N ARG A 393 0.43 -17.44 1.77
CA ARG A 393 -0.31 -16.74 0.69
C ARG A 393 -0.94 -15.42 1.17
N ALA A 394 -1.35 -15.36 2.43
CA ALA A 394 -1.87 -14.12 3.02
C ALA A 394 -0.77 -13.08 3.35
N GLY A 395 0.52 -13.44 3.23
CA GLY A 395 1.66 -12.55 3.40
C GLY A 395 2.44 -12.74 4.71
N ALA A 396 2.32 -13.90 5.40
CA ALA A 396 3.10 -14.19 6.60
C ALA A 396 4.61 -14.21 6.29
N ASP A 397 5.42 -13.57 7.13
CA ASP A 397 6.88 -13.53 7.03
C ASP A 397 7.53 -14.79 7.62
N PHE A 398 6.93 -15.31 8.68
CA PHE A 398 7.24 -16.59 9.30
C PHE A 398 5.94 -17.31 9.61
N VAL A 399 6.01 -18.64 9.74
CA VAL A 399 4.89 -19.45 10.25
C VAL A 399 5.29 -20.10 11.55
N LYS A 400 4.60 -19.74 12.61
CA LYS A 400 4.73 -20.35 13.94
C LYS A 400 4.09 -21.74 13.92
N LEU A 401 4.91 -22.78 13.90
CA LEU A 401 4.42 -24.17 14.00
C LEU A 401 4.08 -24.46 15.46
N PHE A 402 2.79 -24.46 15.79
CA PHE A 402 2.27 -24.48 17.16
C PHE A 402 0.97 -25.29 17.28
N PRO A 403 0.82 -26.09 18.38
CA PRO A 403 1.85 -26.48 19.34
C PRO A 403 2.73 -27.62 18.82
N ILE A 404 4.06 -27.48 18.84
CA ILE A 404 4.99 -28.48 18.30
C ILE A 404 5.37 -29.57 19.31
N SER A 405 5.06 -29.38 20.59
CA SER A 405 5.50 -30.26 21.69
C SER A 405 5.19 -31.75 21.48
N ASN A 406 4.02 -32.03 20.91
CA ASN A 406 3.55 -33.45 20.73
C ASN A 406 3.97 -34.04 19.38
N MET A 407 4.50 -33.21 18.47
CA MET A 407 4.82 -33.58 17.09
C MET A 407 6.32 -33.82 16.87
N GLY A 408 7.15 -33.07 17.59
CA GLY A 408 8.61 -33.18 17.56
C GLY A 408 9.26 -32.66 16.27
N ALA A 409 10.60 -32.76 16.22
CA ALA A 409 11.40 -32.24 15.09
C ALA A 409 11.12 -33.06 13.78
N SER A 410 10.73 -34.32 13.88
CA SER A 410 10.37 -35.15 12.72
C SER A 410 9.18 -34.56 11.93
N TYR A 411 8.21 -33.98 12.61
CA TYR A 411 7.08 -33.33 11.99
C TYR A 411 7.50 -32.04 11.25
N LEU A 412 8.33 -31.21 11.88
CA LEU A 412 8.89 -30.04 11.22
C LEU A 412 9.66 -30.41 9.95
N LYS A 413 10.46 -31.49 10.00
CA LYS A 413 11.15 -32.04 8.83
C LYS A 413 10.18 -32.43 7.71
N ALA A 414 9.11 -33.12 8.07
CA ALA A 414 8.10 -33.61 7.11
C ALA A 414 7.33 -32.48 6.45
N ILE A 415 6.86 -31.48 7.22
CA ILE A 415 6.11 -30.35 6.66
C ILE A 415 6.99 -29.43 5.80
N ARG A 416 8.27 -29.26 6.16
CA ARG A 416 9.22 -28.46 5.40
C ARG A 416 9.62 -29.06 4.06
N ALA A 417 9.58 -30.36 3.92
CA ALA A 417 10.02 -31.03 2.67
C ALA A 417 9.30 -30.46 1.43
N PRO A 418 7.95 -30.38 1.36
CA PRO A 418 7.22 -29.74 0.28
C PRO A 418 7.12 -28.20 0.40
N LEU A 419 7.32 -27.60 1.58
CA LEU A 419 7.11 -26.19 1.88
C LEU A 419 8.42 -25.50 2.31
N SER A 420 9.54 -25.82 1.63
CA SER A 420 10.88 -25.33 1.97
C SER A 420 11.04 -23.81 1.88
N HIS A 421 10.19 -23.14 1.12
CA HIS A 421 10.13 -21.68 0.98
C HIS A 421 9.51 -20.97 2.18
N ILE A 422 8.80 -21.69 3.07
CA ILE A 422 8.18 -21.15 4.28
C ILE A 422 9.18 -21.21 5.45
N LYS A 423 9.36 -20.09 6.12
CA LYS A 423 10.21 -19.98 7.32
C LYS A 423 9.40 -20.41 8.55
N PHE A 424 9.67 -21.59 9.10
CA PHE A 424 8.96 -22.10 10.27
C PHE A 424 9.68 -21.76 11.57
N LEU A 425 8.94 -21.22 12.55
CA LEU A 425 9.37 -21.09 13.94
C LEU A 425 8.79 -22.24 14.76
N ALA A 426 9.64 -22.98 15.49
CA ALA A 426 9.16 -24.01 16.39
C ALA A 426 8.67 -23.39 17.70
N VAL A 427 7.41 -23.61 18.09
CA VAL A 427 6.80 -22.98 19.25
C VAL A 427 5.94 -23.96 20.05
N GLY A 428 6.02 -23.87 21.37
CA GLY A 428 5.30 -24.76 22.30
C GLY A 428 6.09 -26.01 22.63
N GLY A 429 6.64 -26.04 23.85
CA GLY A 429 7.43 -27.17 24.37
C GLY A 429 8.87 -27.22 23.88
N VAL A 430 9.39 -26.14 23.29
CA VAL A 430 10.82 -26.00 22.98
C VAL A 430 11.61 -25.71 24.26
N ARG A 431 12.67 -26.48 24.47
CA ARG A 431 13.58 -26.41 25.61
C ARG A 431 15.01 -26.52 25.12
N LEU A 432 15.98 -26.23 26.01
CA LEU A 432 17.42 -26.33 25.69
C LEU A 432 17.77 -27.75 25.17
N GLU A 433 17.17 -28.79 25.78
CA GLU A 433 17.47 -30.20 25.47
C GLU A 433 17.01 -30.66 24.10
N ASN A 434 15.96 -30.03 23.52
CA ASN A 434 15.39 -30.43 22.23
C ASN A 434 15.59 -29.40 21.10
N MET A 435 16.16 -28.25 21.41
CA MET A 435 16.30 -27.15 20.46
C MET A 435 17.25 -27.49 19.31
N ALA A 436 18.34 -28.23 19.61
CA ALA A 436 19.30 -28.68 18.61
C ALA A 436 18.65 -29.56 17.54
N ASP A 437 17.69 -30.43 17.93
CA ASP A 437 16.97 -31.33 16.99
C ASP A 437 16.13 -30.49 15.98
N TYR A 438 15.48 -29.42 16.44
CA TYR A 438 14.74 -28.53 15.56
C TYR A 438 15.66 -27.72 14.63
N LEU A 439 16.82 -27.28 15.11
CA LEU A 439 17.82 -26.62 14.26
C LEU A 439 18.32 -27.57 13.16
N ALA A 440 18.63 -28.83 13.52
CA ALA A 440 19.13 -29.83 12.57
C ALA A 440 18.15 -30.11 11.42
N VAL A 441 16.84 -29.97 11.64
CA VAL A 441 15.81 -30.13 10.61
C VAL A 441 15.40 -28.80 9.96
N GLY A 442 16.06 -27.69 10.32
CA GLY A 442 15.98 -26.37 9.67
C GLY A 442 14.84 -25.49 10.19
N ALA A 443 14.58 -25.50 11.50
CA ALA A 443 13.80 -24.42 12.11
C ALA A 443 14.45 -23.07 11.82
N ALA A 444 13.64 -22.09 11.39
CA ALA A 444 14.11 -20.72 11.18
C ALA A 444 14.29 -19.94 12.49
N GLY A 445 13.72 -20.43 13.58
CA GLY A 445 13.81 -19.84 14.91
C GLY A 445 12.80 -20.48 15.87
N PHE A 446 12.65 -19.85 17.04
CA PHE A 446 11.92 -20.40 18.18
C PHE A 446 11.08 -19.36 18.89
N GLY A 447 9.91 -19.79 19.40
CA GLY A 447 9.18 -19.05 20.43
C GLY A 447 9.37 -19.72 21.79
N ILE A 448 9.99 -19.00 22.73
CA ILE A 448 10.32 -19.49 24.08
C ILE A 448 9.45 -18.78 25.10
N GLY A 449 8.60 -19.53 25.78
CA GLY A 449 7.70 -19.00 26.80
C GLY A 449 8.37 -18.76 28.15
N VAL A 450 7.95 -17.70 28.83
CA VAL A 450 8.23 -17.50 30.27
C VAL A 450 7.55 -18.60 31.06
N THR A 451 8.30 -19.33 31.85
CA THR A 451 7.84 -20.45 32.68
C THR A 451 7.47 -19.99 34.11
N ASP A 452 6.82 -20.88 34.87
CA ASP A 452 6.53 -20.59 36.28
C ASP A 452 7.80 -20.43 37.12
N ALA A 453 8.90 -21.11 36.76
CA ALA A 453 10.19 -20.89 37.37
C ALA A 453 10.74 -19.48 37.13
N ASP A 454 10.54 -18.94 35.90
CA ASP A 454 10.94 -17.57 35.60
C ASP A 454 10.09 -16.55 36.37
N LYS A 455 8.77 -16.81 36.48
CA LYS A 455 7.87 -15.95 37.28
C LYS A 455 8.23 -15.97 38.75
N LYS A 456 8.64 -17.12 39.30
CA LYS A 456 9.13 -17.25 40.67
C LYS A 456 10.44 -16.48 40.85
N ALA A 457 11.40 -16.67 39.96
CA ALA A 457 12.66 -15.93 39.97
C ALA A 457 12.43 -14.40 39.91
N LEU A 458 11.48 -13.97 39.05
CA LEU A 458 11.09 -12.57 38.93
C LEU A 458 10.51 -12.04 40.26
N ALA A 459 9.59 -12.78 40.89
CA ALA A 459 8.97 -12.41 42.16
C ALA A 459 10.00 -12.33 43.31
N GLU A 460 11.04 -13.15 43.26
CA GLU A 460 12.16 -13.18 44.22
C GLU A 460 13.25 -12.13 43.88
N GLY A 461 13.11 -11.38 42.80
CA GLY A 461 14.14 -10.43 42.32
C GLY A 461 15.40 -11.10 41.77
N ASN A 462 15.34 -12.40 41.46
CA ASN A 462 16.47 -13.17 40.93
C ASN A 462 16.59 -13.00 39.41
N TYR A 463 16.94 -11.80 38.99
CA TYR A 463 17.12 -11.47 37.55
C TYR A 463 18.32 -12.19 36.92
N ALA A 464 19.33 -12.58 37.73
CA ALA A 464 20.50 -13.30 37.23
C ALA A 464 20.14 -14.68 36.64
N ALA A 465 19.22 -15.39 37.28
CA ALA A 465 18.74 -16.69 36.77
C ALA A 465 18.02 -16.54 35.42
N ILE A 466 17.22 -15.48 35.24
CA ILE A 466 16.54 -15.18 33.98
C ILE A 466 17.56 -14.84 32.89
N GLU A 467 18.56 -14.01 33.21
CA GLU A 467 19.63 -13.63 32.28
C GLU A 467 20.44 -14.85 31.81
N GLU A 468 20.86 -15.72 32.74
CA GLU A 468 21.62 -16.93 32.45
C GLU A 468 20.85 -17.89 31.56
N LYS A 469 19.57 -18.13 31.87
CA LYS A 469 18.66 -18.93 31.03
C LYS A 469 18.54 -18.38 29.62
N CYS A 470 18.31 -17.06 29.48
CA CYS A 470 18.22 -16.43 28.19
C CYS A 470 19.53 -16.53 27.40
N ARG A 471 20.67 -16.38 28.05
CA ARG A 471 21.99 -16.52 27.44
C ARG A 471 22.20 -17.94 26.90
N ALA A 472 21.77 -18.97 27.62
CA ALA A 472 21.86 -20.35 27.15
C ALA A 472 21.02 -20.57 25.87
N TYR A 473 19.76 -20.10 25.84
CA TYR A 473 18.91 -20.21 24.63
C TYR A 473 19.50 -19.45 23.44
N VAL A 474 19.97 -18.22 23.65
CA VAL A 474 20.54 -17.39 22.59
C VAL A 474 21.82 -18.02 22.03
N SER A 475 22.70 -18.50 22.91
CA SER A 475 23.94 -19.20 22.50
C SER A 475 23.65 -20.40 21.63
N LEU A 476 22.72 -21.25 22.05
CA LEU A 476 22.33 -22.44 21.29
C LEU A 476 21.68 -22.09 19.94
N ALA A 477 20.80 -21.10 19.91
CA ALA A 477 20.15 -20.64 18.68
C ALA A 477 21.15 -20.11 17.62
N LYS A 478 22.24 -19.47 18.09
CA LYS A 478 23.28 -18.91 17.23
C LYS A 478 24.41 -19.89 16.88
N GLY A 479 24.33 -21.13 17.39
CA GLY A 479 25.35 -22.16 17.14
C GLY A 479 26.69 -21.89 17.86
N ASN A 480 26.66 -21.13 18.95
CA ASN A 480 27.84 -20.79 19.74
C ASN A 480 27.99 -21.67 20.99
N ALA A 481 27.27 -22.82 21.05
CA ALA A 481 27.27 -23.74 22.17
C ALA A 481 28.16 -24.96 21.91
#